data_460dbea0f9bbaa3e8d65aac0c8dea511
#
_entry.id   460dbea0f9bbaa3e8d65aac0c8dea511
#
_cell.length_a   1.000
_cell.length_b   1.000
_cell.length_c   1.000
_cell.angle_alpha   90.00
_cell.angle_beta   90.00
_cell.angle_gamma   90.00
#
_symmetry.space_group_name_H-M   'P 1'
#
loop_
_entity.id
_entity.type
_entity.pdbx_description
1 polymer ?
#
loop_
_entity_poly.entity_id
_entity_poly.type
_entity_poly.pdbx_seq_one_letter_code
_entity_poly.pdbx_strand_id
1 'polypeptide(L)'
;DLRTLADWTVRPRLMSTGGVSQVAVLGGDIKEYQILLHPGRMNHYGVTLAEVMAATDQMNRNTNGGVIYEYGNEYIVRGVVSTEDVKEMGNTVVKTVNGDAITLADVADVQTGPQVPKLGTASEKGKPAVLLTVTKQPDTGTIELTERLEAALKDLKKNMPADVHVSTDIFRQSRFIESSINNVKQSLYEGAIFVVIVLFLFLANVRTTVISLI
;
A
#
# COMPACT_ATOMS: atom_id res chain seq x y z
N ASP A 1 -3.26 -12.34 3.19
CA ASP A 1 -3.65 -11.47 2.12
C ASP A 1 -2.61 -10.43 1.71
N LEU A 2 -2.01 -10.65 0.54
CA LEU A 2 -0.90 -9.84 0.04
C LEU A 2 -1.30 -8.36 -0.15
N ARG A 3 -2.52 -8.09 -0.63
CA ARG A 3 -3.02 -6.72 -0.82
C ARG A 3 -3.18 -5.99 0.50
N THR A 4 -3.71 -6.62 1.51
CA THR A 4 -3.86 -6.05 2.87
C THR A 4 -2.49 -5.70 3.47
N LEU A 5 -1.50 -6.59 3.32
CA LEU A 5 -0.13 -6.33 3.74
C LEU A 5 0.47 -5.11 3.03
N ALA A 6 0.22 -4.99 1.72
CA ALA A 6 0.70 -3.86 0.92
C ALA A 6 0.07 -2.54 1.36
N ASP A 7 -1.25 -2.50 1.56
CA ASP A 7 -1.98 -1.28 1.92
C ASP A 7 -1.74 -0.81 3.37
N TRP A 8 -1.67 -1.74 4.33
CA TRP A 8 -1.63 -1.42 5.75
C TRP A 8 -0.24 -1.47 6.40
N THR A 9 0.71 -2.17 5.78
CA THR A 9 2.08 -2.28 6.33
C THR A 9 3.11 -1.62 5.41
N VAL A 10 3.15 -2.01 4.14
CA VAL A 10 4.20 -1.55 3.23
C VAL A 10 4.01 -0.09 2.82
N ARG A 11 2.80 0.25 2.36
CA ARG A 11 2.47 1.60 1.91
C ARG A 11 2.70 2.67 2.98
N PRO A 12 2.21 2.54 4.23
CA PRO A 12 2.45 3.54 5.27
C PRO A 12 3.95 3.70 5.60
N ARG A 13 4.69 2.60 5.61
CA ARG A 13 6.14 2.65 5.86
C ARG A 13 6.89 3.37 4.75
N LEU A 14 6.53 3.12 3.48
CA LEU A 14 7.13 3.84 2.35
C LEU A 14 6.71 5.31 2.32
N MET A 15 5.45 5.61 2.64
CA MET A 15 4.96 6.99 2.75
C MET A 15 5.67 7.80 3.85
N SER A 16 6.09 7.16 4.94
CA SER A 16 6.84 7.81 6.02
C SER A 16 8.30 8.09 5.65
N THR A 17 8.78 7.61 4.50
CA THR A 17 10.14 7.89 4.03
C THR A 17 10.20 9.30 3.47
N GLY A 18 11.09 10.14 4.03
CA GLY A 18 11.23 11.53 3.59
C GLY A 18 11.53 11.64 2.09
N GLY A 19 10.79 12.48 1.39
CA GLY A 19 10.92 12.69 -0.06
C GLY A 19 9.93 11.90 -0.91
N VAL A 20 9.08 11.05 -0.31
CA VAL A 20 7.97 10.37 -0.98
C VAL A 20 6.77 11.30 -1.02
N SER A 21 6.19 11.49 -2.20
CA SER A 21 4.95 12.25 -2.40
C SER A 21 3.71 11.34 -2.31
N GLN A 22 3.79 10.18 -2.95
CA GLN A 22 2.67 9.24 -3.04
C GLN A 22 3.15 7.81 -3.21
N VAL A 23 2.39 6.87 -2.66
CA VAL A 23 2.53 5.44 -2.95
C VAL A 23 1.18 4.92 -3.43
N ALA A 24 1.12 4.53 -4.71
CA ALA A 24 -0.05 3.89 -5.30
C ALA A 24 0.12 2.37 -5.27
N VAL A 25 -0.95 1.66 -4.92
CA VAL A 25 -0.98 0.19 -4.86
C VAL A 25 -1.93 -0.33 -5.93
N LEU A 26 -1.43 -1.19 -6.81
CA LEU A 26 -2.17 -1.79 -7.92
C LEU A 26 -2.12 -3.32 -7.82
N GLY A 27 -3.20 -3.97 -8.23
CA GLY A 27 -3.32 -5.43 -8.19
C GLY A 27 -3.66 -5.98 -6.81
N GLY A 28 -3.81 -7.30 -6.75
CA GLY A 28 -4.34 -7.99 -5.59
C GLY A 28 -5.83 -7.73 -5.35
N ASP A 29 -6.45 -8.54 -4.51
CA ASP A 29 -7.86 -8.42 -4.18
C ASP A 29 -8.01 -7.65 -2.85
N ILE A 30 -8.75 -6.55 -2.89
CA ILE A 30 -9.11 -5.81 -1.68
C ILE A 30 -10.19 -6.62 -0.98
N LYS A 31 -9.96 -6.96 0.29
CA LYS A 31 -10.91 -7.70 1.12
C LYS A 31 -12.09 -6.81 1.46
N GLU A 32 -13.29 -7.27 1.15
CA GLU A 32 -14.56 -6.64 1.54
C GLU A 32 -15.42 -7.62 2.32
N TYR A 33 -16.27 -7.09 3.19
CA TYR A 33 -17.39 -7.82 3.76
C TYR A 33 -18.60 -7.61 2.85
N GLN A 34 -19.10 -8.70 2.31
CA GLN A 34 -20.19 -8.69 1.34
C GLN A 34 -21.45 -9.22 1.99
N ILE A 35 -22.55 -8.48 1.83
CA ILE A 35 -23.89 -8.87 2.25
C ILE A 35 -24.68 -9.16 1.00
N LEU A 36 -24.80 -10.44 0.66
CA LEU A 36 -25.50 -10.92 -0.53
C LEU A 36 -26.98 -11.13 -0.22
N LEU A 37 -27.81 -10.18 -0.61
CA LEU A 37 -29.23 -10.18 -0.33
C LEU A 37 -29.97 -11.26 -1.12
N HIS A 38 -30.93 -11.93 -0.47
CA HIS A 38 -31.86 -12.87 -1.09
C HIS A 38 -33.25 -12.26 -1.20
N PRO A 39 -33.69 -11.79 -2.37
CA PRO A 39 -34.98 -11.14 -2.55
C PRO A 39 -36.18 -12.03 -2.10
N GLY A 40 -36.07 -13.34 -2.30
CA GLY A 40 -37.11 -14.27 -1.85
C GLY A 40 -37.24 -14.35 -0.33
N ARG A 41 -36.11 -14.39 0.41
CA ARG A 41 -36.12 -14.38 1.87
C ARG A 41 -36.57 -13.01 2.40
N MET A 42 -36.13 -11.92 1.79
CA MET A 42 -36.57 -10.56 2.15
C MET A 42 -38.08 -10.42 2.03
N ASN A 43 -38.68 -10.89 0.93
CA ASN A 43 -40.12 -10.88 0.74
C ASN A 43 -40.86 -11.76 1.76
N HIS A 44 -40.30 -12.92 2.09
CA HIS A 44 -40.88 -13.83 3.08
C HIS A 44 -41.00 -13.19 4.46
N TYR A 45 -39.93 -12.49 4.88
CA TYR A 45 -39.90 -11.81 6.19
C TYR A 45 -40.43 -10.37 6.15
N GLY A 46 -40.85 -9.87 5.00
CA GLY A 46 -41.35 -8.50 4.83
C GLY A 46 -40.26 -7.45 5.14
N VAL A 47 -39.00 -7.77 4.80
CA VAL A 47 -37.83 -6.88 5.01
C VAL A 47 -37.54 -6.13 3.73
N THR A 48 -37.36 -4.81 3.84
CA THR A 48 -37.01 -3.91 2.75
C THR A 48 -35.53 -3.67 2.67
N LEU A 49 -35.00 -3.27 1.49
CA LEU A 49 -33.61 -2.87 1.32
C LEU A 49 -33.23 -1.73 2.25
N ALA A 50 -34.13 -0.76 2.48
CA ALA A 50 -33.88 0.39 3.36
C ALA A 50 -33.65 -0.05 4.82
N GLU A 51 -34.40 -1.05 5.30
CA GLU A 51 -34.22 -1.62 6.64
C GLU A 51 -32.86 -2.32 6.77
N VAL A 52 -32.44 -3.09 5.75
CA VAL A 52 -31.11 -3.72 5.72
C VAL A 52 -30.00 -2.66 5.73
N MET A 53 -30.11 -1.63 4.89
CA MET A 53 -29.13 -0.54 4.85
C MET A 53 -29.02 0.19 6.19
N ALA A 54 -30.15 0.49 6.83
CA ALA A 54 -30.19 1.15 8.14
C ALA A 54 -29.52 0.29 9.22
N ALA A 55 -29.78 -1.02 9.24
CA ALA A 55 -29.16 -1.96 10.17
C ALA A 55 -27.64 -2.04 9.96
N THR A 56 -27.20 -2.13 8.69
CA THR A 56 -25.78 -2.18 8.33
C THR A 56 -25.05 -0.88 8.71
N ASP A 57 -25.68 0.28 8.52
CA ASP A 57 -25.11 1.58 8.89
C ASP A 57 -24.96 1.72 10.42
N GLN A 58 -25.89 1.19 11.18
CA GLN A 58 -25.82 1.15 12.65
C GLN A 58 -24.77 0.18 13.17
N MET A 59 -24.55 -0.95 12.51
CA MET A 59 -23.55 -1.95 12.88
C MET A 59 -22.12 -1.38 12.92
N ASN A 60 -21.82 -0.33 12.15
CA ASN A 60 -20.49 0.26 12.03
C ASN A 60 -20.33 1.55 12.86
N ARG A 61 -21.31 1.92 13.67
CA ARG A 61 -21.23 3.12 14.50
C ARG A 61 -20.72 2.79 15.90
N ASN A 62 -19.53 3.31 16.23
CA ASN A 62 -19.07 3.34 17.60
C ASN A 62 -19.98 4.27 18.40
N THR A 63 -20.76 3.71 19.31
CA THR A 63 -21.65 4.48 20.17
C THR A 63 -20.89 4.91 21.41
N ASN A 64 -20.83 6.24 21.66
CA ASN A 64 -20.34 6.75 22.92
C ASN A 64 -21.42 6.54 23.99
N GLY A 65 -21.21 5.58 24.86
CA GLY A 65 -22.16 5.22 25.95
C GLY A 65 -22.21 6.24 27.10
N GLY A 66 -21.46 7.35 26.98
CA GLY A 66 -21.38 8.35 28.04
C GLY A 66 -20.36 8.00 29.13
N VAL A 67 -20.49 8.67 30.24
CA VAL A 67 -19.62 8.57 31.42
C VAL A 67 -20.42 8.17 32.63
N ILE A 68 -19.97 7.13 33.33
CA ILE A 68 -20.54 6.74 34.64
C ILE A 68 -19.58 7.20 35.72
N TYR A 69 -20.13 7.93 36.71
CA TYR A 69 -19.39 8.33 37.89
C TYR A 69 -19.76 7.43 39.07
N GLU A 70 -18.79 6.66 39.55
CA GLU A 70 -19.01 5.76 40.68
C GLU A 70 -17.80 5.80 41.64
N TYR A 71 -18.06 5.99 42.94
CA TYR A 71 -17.04 6.04 44.00
C TYR A 71 -15.89 7.04 43.73
N GLY A 72 -16.18 8.17 43.07
CA GLY A 72 -15.15 9.18 42.73
C GLY A 72 -14.29 8.87 41.52
N ASN A 73 -14.58 7.79 40.83
CA ASN A 73 -13.93 7.43 39.55
C ASN A 73 -14.86 7.71 38.36
N GLU A 74 -14.26 8.12 37.27
CA GLU A 74 -14.93 8.35 36.00
C GLU A 74 -14.70 7.15 35.08
N TYR A 75 -15.76 6.44 34.69
CA TYR A 75 -15.73 5.31 33.77
C TYR A 75 -16.32 5.75 32.45
N ILE A 76 -15.48 5.77 31.42
CA ILE A 76 -15.93 6.04 30.05
C ILE A 76 -16.52 4.76 29.47
N VAL A 77 -17.83 4.74 29.25
CA VAL A 77 -18.52 3.64 28.58
C VAL A 77 -18.40 3.83 27.07
N ARG A 78 -17.63 2.97 26.43
CA ARG A 78 -17.49 2.98 24.98
C ARG A 78 -18.09 1.70 24.40
N GLY A 79 -19.17 1.82 23.65
CA GLY A 79 -19.73 0.72 22.85
C GLY A 79 -18.86 0.53 21.59
N VAL A 80 -18.02 -0.50 21.58
CA VAL A 80 -17.28 -0.90 20.37
C VAL A 80 -18.19 -1.84 19.59
N VAL A 81 -18.87 -1.32 18.57
CA VAL A 81 -19.81 -2.10 17.73
C VAL A 81 -19.18 -2.53 16.41
N SER A 82 -17.94 -2.11 16.13
CA SER A 82 -17.24 -2.54 14.92
C SER A 82 -16.76 -3.98 15.08
N THR A 83 -17.42 -4.92 14.38
CA THR A 83 -17.01 -6.32 14.34
C THR A 83 -16.36 -6.66 13.01
N GLU A 84 -15.30 -7.47 13.06
CA GLU A 84 -14.66 -8.09 11.90
C GLU A 84 -15.11 -9.54 11.70
N ASP A 85 -15.97 -10.06 12.58
CA ASP A 85 -16.50 -11.42 12.49
C ASP A 85 -17.77 -11.45 11.63
N VAL A 86 -17.70 -12.21 10.54
CA VAL A 86 -18.81 -12.44 9.62
C VAL A 86 -20.06 -13.01 10.33
N LYS A 87 -19.85 -13.85 11.34
CA LYS A 87 -20.97 -14.44 12.09
C LYS A 87 -21.67 -13.40 12.95
N GLU A 88 -20.91 -12.53 13.62
CA GLU A 88 -21.49 -11.44 14.39
C GLU A 88 -22.24 -10.45 13.48
N MET A 89 -21.70 -10.14 12.31
CA MET A 89 -22.38 -9.35 11.29
C MET A 89 -23.73 -9.98 10.90
N GLY A 90 -23.74 -11.30 10.69
CA GLY A 90 -24.95 -12.05 10.36
C GLY A 90 -26.02 -11.99 11.46
N ASN A 91 -25.63 -11.88 12.73
CA ASN A 91 -26.55 -11.79 13.86
C ASN A 91 -27.16 -10.39 14.08
N THR A 92 -26.76 -9.40 13.26
CA THR A 92 -27.33 -8.05 13.36
C THR A 92 -28.83 -8.08 13.08
N VAL A 93 -29.63 -7.54 14.01
CA VAL A 93 -31.08 -7.47 13.88
C VAL A 93 -31.45 -6.40 12.85
N VAL A 94 -32.18 -6.81 11.81
CA VAL A 94 -32.67 -5.92 10.75
C VAL A 94 -34.08 -5.42 11.08
N LYS A 95 -34.91 -6.29 11.63
CA LYS A 95 -36.34 -6.01 11.92
C LYS A 95 -36.83 -6.91 13.06
N THR A 96 -37.82 -6.43 13.81
CA THR A 96 -38.55 -7.25 14.78
C THR A 96 -39.99 -7.36 14.34
N VAL A 97 -40.49 -8.58 14.21
CA VAL A 97 -41.89 -8.87 13.81
C VAL A 97 -42.51 -9.78 14.86
N ASN A 98 -43.60 -9.35 15.47
CA ASN A 98 -44.34 -10.09 16.51
C ASN A 98 -43.50 -10.53 17.71
N GLY A 99 -42.38 -9.84 17.98
CA GLY A 99 -41.44 -10.20 19.05
C GLY A 99 -40.27 -11.04 18.61
N ASP A 100 -40.27 -11.58 17.39
CA ASP A 100 -39.16 -12.34 16.82
C ASP A 100 -38.19 -11.39 16.08
N ALA A 101 -36.91 -11.51 16.39
CA ALA A 101 -35.86 -10.74 15.74
C ALA A 101 -35.49 -11.42 14.43
N ILE A 102 -35.60 -10.69 13.33
CA ILE A 102 -35.11 -11.09 12.02
C ILE A 102 -33.71 -10.52 11.84
N THR A 103 -32.77 -11.42 11.65
CA THR A 103 -31.34 -11.08 11.52
C THR A 103 -30.92 -10.90 10.06
N LEU A 104 -29.74 -10.35 9.87
CA LEU A 104 -29.14 -10.20 8.54
C LEU A 104 -28.92 -11.58 7.88
N ALA A 105 -28.55 -12.62 8.64
CA ALA A 105 -28.37 -13.98 8.15
C ALA A 105 -29.68 -14.62 7.64
N ASP A 106 -30.84 -14.18 8.13
CA ASP A 106 -32.13 -14.68 7.67
C ASP A 106 -32.48 -14.19 6.25
N VAL A 107 -31.97 -13.01 5.86
CA VAL A 107 -32.30 -12.32 4.58
C VAL A 107 -31.16 -12.24 3.62
N ALA A 108 -29.93 -12.52 4.06
CA ALA A 108 -28.71 -12.39 3.26
C ALA A 108 -27.68 -13.45 3.64
N ASP A 109 -26.73 -13.69 2.74
CA ASP A 109 -25.50 -14.41 3.05
C ASP A 109 -24.38 -13.39 3.31
N VAL A 110 -23.79 -13.44 4.50
CA VAL A 110 -22.68 -12.56 4.89
C VAL A 110 -21.37 -13.31 4.72
N GLN A 111 -20.48 -12.78 3.91
CA GLN A 111 -19.20 -13.40 3.61
C GLN A 111 -18.08 -12.37 3.41
N THR A 112 -16.84 -12.84 3.44
CA THR A 112 -15.71 -12.05 2.94
C THR A 112 -15.44 -12.38 1.48
N GLY A 113 -15.23 -11.36 0.68
CA GLY A 113 -14.94 -11.52 -0.75
C GLY A 113 -14.01 -10.45 -1.28
N PRO A 114 -13.58 -10.56 -2.54
CA PRO A 114 -12.82 -9.52 -3.21
C PRO A 114 -13.74 -8.38 -3.63
N GLN A 115 -13.23 -7.17 -3.57
CA GLN A 115 -13.93 -5.97 -4.08
C GLN A 115 -14.30 -6.12 -5.55
N VAL A 116 -15.53 -5.74 -5.89
CA VAL A 116 -16.04 -5.72 -7.26
C VAL A 116 -16.58 -4.32 -7.58
N PRO A 117 -16.19 -3.70 -8.71
CA PRO A 117 -15.23 -4.17 -9.71
C PRO A 117 -13.77 -4.10 -9.22
N LYS A 118 -12.91 -4.97 -9.74
CA LYS A 118 -11.47 -4.93 -9.44
C LYS A 118 -10.85 -3.66 -10.00
N LEU A 119 -10.11 -2.92 -9.18
CA LEU A 119 -9.46 -1.65 -9.56
C LEU A 119 -8.19 -1.81 -10.40
N GLY A 120 -7.84 -3.02 -10.75
CA GLY A 120 -6.68 -3.34 -11.57
C GLY A 120 -6.06 -4.68 -11.20
N THR A 121 -5.22 -5.17 -12.07
CA THR A 121 -4.45 -6.40 -11.86
C THR A 121 -2.98 -6.12 -12.07
N ALA A 122 -2.12 -6.82 -11.33
CA ALA A 122 -0.69 -6.77 -11.53
C ALA A 122 -0.12 -8.20 -11.57
N SER A 123 0.93 -8.38 -12.35
CA SER A 123 1.65 -9.65 -12.41
C SER A 123 3.14 -9.41 -12.50
N GLU A 124 3.92 -10.32 -11.93
CA GLU A 124 5.37 -10.38 -12.09
C GLU A 124 5.77 -11.77 -12.54
N LYS A 125 6.51 -11.86 -13.64
CA LYS A 125 6.97 -13.14 -14.21
C LYS A 125 5.83 -14.17 -14.39
N GLY A 126 4.65 -13.68 -14.80
CA GLY A 126 3.47 -14.53 -15.04
C GLY A 126 2.73 -14.99 -13.78
N LYS A 127 3.11 -14.50 -12.60
CA LYS A 127 2.41 -14.78 -11.32
C LYS A 127 1.62 -13.55 -10.86
N PRO A 128 0.45 -13.74 -10.23
CA PRO A 128 -0.26 -12.63 -9.60
C PRO A 128 0.63 -11.89 -8.60
N ALA A 129 0.60 -10.56 -8.63
CA ALA A 129 1.41 -9.72 -7.78
C ALA A 129 0.65 -8.48 -7.34
N VAL A 130 1.22 -7.76 -6.36
CA VAL A 130 0.80 -6.40 -5.99
C VAL A 130 1.94 -5.46 -6.34
N LEU A 131 1.65 -4.45 -7.15
CA LEU A 131 2.60 -3.45 -7.60
C LEU A 131 2.44 -2.19 -6.76
N LEU A 132 3.54 -1.72 -6.17
CA LEU A 132 3.59 -0.43 -5.50
C LEU A 132 4.40 0.54 -6.35
N THR A 133 3.77 1.64 -6.74
CA THR A 133 4.42 2.75 -7.46
C THR A 133 4.68 3.89 -6.49
N VAL A 134 5.95 4.20 -6.29
CA VAL A 134 6.39 5.29 -5.40
C VAL A 134 6.71 6.51 -6.23
N THR A 135 6.07 7.63 -5.92
CA THR A 135 6.31 8.94 -6.57
C THR A 135 7.09 9.83 -5.61
N LYS A 136 8.17 10.43 -6.12
CA LYS A 136 9.00 11.35 -5.35
C LYS A 136 8.41 12.76 -5.26
N GLN A 137 8.79 13.52 -4.24
CA GLN A 137 8.58 14.96 -4.19
C GLN A 137 9.48 15.68 -5.20
N PRO A 138 9.06 16.83 -5.77
CA PRO A 138 9.82 17.54 -6.80
C PRO A 138 11.29 17.81 -6.42
N ASP A 139 11.53 18.27 -5.20
CA ASP A 139 12.86 18.72 -4.74
C ASP A 139 13.74 17.59 -4.15
N THR A 140 13.31 16.34 -4.26
CA THR A 140 14.06 15.20 -3.73
C THR A 140 14.97 14.60 -4.78
N GLY A 141 16.23 14.31 -4.40
CA GLY A 141 17.18 13.58 -5.24
C GLY A 141 16.72 12.15 -5.49
N THR A 142 16.65 11.72 -6.76
CA THR A 142 16.13 10.40 -7.13
C THR A 142 16.99 9.26 -6.61
N ILE A 143 18.31 9.39 -6.69
CA ILE A 143 19.27 8.38 -6.23
C ILE A 143 19.17 8.20 -4.71
N GLU A 144 19.26 9.31 -3.97
CA GLU A 144 19.19 9.31 -2.51
C GLU A 144 17.85 8.75 -1.99
N LEU A 145 16.74 9.13 -2.64
CA LEU A 145 15.43 8.57 -2.29
C LEU A 145 15.37 7.06 -2.54
N THR A 146 15.93 6.59 -3.66
CA THR A 146 15.98 5.16 -3.98
C THR A 146 16.73 4.37 -2.90
N GLU A 147 17.87 4.86 -2.45
CA GLU A 147 18.66 4.24 -1.37
C GLU A 147 17.87 4.17 -0.05
N ARG A 148 17.19 5.27 0.32
CA ARG A 148 16.33 5.31 1.51
C ARG A 148 15.16 4.32 1.43
N LEU A 149 14.52 4.21 0.26
CA LEU A 149 13.44 3.26 0.03
C LEU A 149 13.92 1.81 0.10
N GLU A 150 15.10 1.51 -0.45
CA GLU A 150 15.70 0.18 -0.35
C GLU A 150 16.06 -0.19 1.08
N ALA A 151 16.59 0.74 1.85
CA ALA A 151 16.84 0.52 3.27
C ALA A 151 15.55 0.24 4.05
N ALA A 152 14.48 1.01 3.77
CA ALA A 152 13.17 0.79 4.37
C ALA A 152 12.57 -0.57 3.99
N LEU A 153 12.67 -0.97 2.72
CA LEU A 153 12.22 -2.29 2.25
C LEU A 153 13.02 -3.44 2.84
N LYS A 154 14.33 -3.27 2.98
CA LYS A 154 15.20 -4.28 3.63
C LYS A 154 14.82 -4.48 5.10
N ASP A 155 14.43 -3.42 5.78
CA ASP A 155 13.97 -3.50 7.17
C ASP A 155 12.58 -4.15 7.27
N LEU A 156 11.65 -3.75 6.40
CA LEU A 156 10.34 -4.39 6.30
C LEU A 156 10.41 -5.90 6.04
N LYS A 157 11.31 -6.33 5.16
CA LYS A 157 11.50 -7.77 4.83
C LYS A 157 11.78 -8.65 6.04
N LYS A 158 12.39 -8.12 7.11
CA LYS A 158 12.67 -8.89 8.33
C LYS A 158 11.40 -9.32 9.07
N ASN A 159 10.33 -8.53 8.91
CA ASN A 159 9.06 -8.72 9.61
C ASN A 159 7.94 -9.22 8.69
N MET A 160 8.25 -9.52 7.43
CA MET A 160 7.30 -10.08 6.47
C MET A 160 7.19 -11.59 6.57
N PRO A 161 6.04 -12.18 6.25
CA PRO A 161 5.89 -13.62 6.09
C PRO A 161 6.90 -14.19 5.08
N ALA A 162 7.41 -15.39 5.32
CA ALA A 162 8.48 -16.00 4.54
C ALA A 162 8.07 -16.32 3.08
N ASP A 163 6.78 -16.40 2.80
CA ASP A 163 6.18 -16.65 1.49
C ASP A 163 6.01 -15.37 0.64
N VAL A 164 6.28 -14.19 1.22
CA VAL A 164 6.18 -12.91 0.52
C VAL A 164 7.52 -12.54 -0.12
N HIS A 165 7.53 -12.46 -1.44
CA HIS A 165 8.69 -12.02 -2.22
C HIS A 165 8.53 -10.56 -2.63
N VAL A 166 9.52 -9.74 -2.27
CA VAL A 166 9.59 -8.33 -2.68
C VAL A 166 10.64 -8.18 -3.76
N SER A 167 10.23 -7.77 -4.95
CA SER A 167 11.09 -7.45 -6.09
C SER A 167 11.18 -5.93 -6.27
N THR A 168 12.40 -5.42 -6.42
CA THR A 168 12.67 -3.98 -6.67
C THR A 168 13.19 -3.73 -8.08
N ASP A 169 13.31 -4.79 -8.91
CA ASP A 169 13.98 -4.74 -10.22
C ASP A 169 13.03 -4.46 -11.41
N ILE A 170 11.80 -4.05 -11.16
CA ILE A 170 10.80 -3.82 -12.22
C ILE A 170 11.09 -2.53 -12.97
N PHE A 171 11.12 -1.42 -12.28
CA PHE A 171 11.42 -0.09 -12.84
C PHE A 171 12.10 0.80 -11.81
N ARG A 172 13.28 1.33 -12.17
CA ARG A 172 14.07 2.22 -11.32
C ARG A 172 14.58 3.40 -12.14
N GLN A 173 14.05 4.57 -11.87
CA GLN A 173 14.48 5.79 -12.53
C GLN A 173 15.95 6.12 -12.22
N SER A 174 16.42 5.81 -10.99
CA SER A 174 17.83 6.00 -10.61
C SER A 174 18.81 5.29 -11.54
N ARG A 175 18.49 4.11 -12.05
CA ARG A 175 19.33 3.34 -12.96
C ARG A 175 19.65 4.09 -14.27
N PHE A 176 18.68 4.82 -14.82
CA PHE A 176 18.90 5.64 -16.00
C PHE A 176 19.82 6.83 -15.71
N ILE A 177 19.65 7.46 -14.56
CA ILE A 177 20.46 8.58 -14.11
C ILE A 177 21.90 8.10 -13.87
N GLU A 178 22.10 7.01 -13.16
CA GLU A 178 23.41 6.41 -12.87
C GLU A 178 24.14 6.03 -14.16
N SER A 179 23.44 5.39 -15.11
CA SER A 179 24.02 5.04 -16.41
C SER A 179 24.43 6.28 -17.19
N SER A 180 23.61 7.34 -17.19
CA SER A 180 23.96 8.60 -17.86
C SER A 180 25.18 9.28 -17.23
N ILE A 181 25.22 9.34 -15.89
CA ILE A 181 26.38 9.90 -15.17
C ILE A 181 27.65 9.07 -15.46
N ASN A 182 27.57 7.76 -15.46
CA ASN A 182 28.70 6.88 -15.75
C ASN A 182 29.22 7.06 -17.17
N ASN A 183 28.31 7.15 -18.16
CA ASN A 183 28.68 7.41 -19.54
C ASN A 183 29.40 8.76 -19.71
N VAL A 184 28.91 9.83 -19.06
CA VAL A 184 29.56 11.13 -19.08
C VAL A 184 30.95 11.07 -18.42
N LYS A 185 31.06 10.43 -17.25
CA LYS A 185 32.34 10.21 -16.59
C LYS A 185 33.35 9.48 -17.47
N GLN A 186 32.91 8.40 -18.09
CA GLN A 186 33.74 7.60 -18.98
C GLN A 186 34.23 8.44 -20.17
N SER A 187 33.34 9.17 -20.84
CA SER A 187 33.70 10.04 -21.95
C SER A 187 34.73 11.13 -21.56
N LEU A 188 34.54 11.70 -20.35
CA LEU A 188 35.52 12.68 -19.81
C LEU A 188 36.90 12.05 -19.56
N TYR A 189 36.95 10.84 -18.97
CA TYR A 189 38.21 10.12 -18.78
C TYR A 189 38.89 9.77 -20.11
N GLU A 190 38.13 9.26 -21.06
CA GLU A 190 38.66 8.93 -22.41
C GLU A 190 39.17 10.18 -23.11
N GLY A 191 38.41 11.29 -23.04
CA GLY A 191 38.84 12.57 -23.59
C GLY A 191 40.11 13.11 -22.91
N ALA A 192 40.22 13.05 -21.58
CA ALA A 192 41.38 13.44 -20.85
C ALA A 192 42.65 12.62 -21.23
N ILE A 193 42.47 11.29 -21.31
CA ILE A 193 43.56 10.40 -21.75
C ILE A 193 44.01 10.76 -23.17
N PHE A 194 43.05 10.99 -24.08
CA PHE A 194 43.38 11.39 -25.45
C PHE A 194 44.16 12.69 -25.51
N VAL A 195 43.77 13.72 -24.73
CA VAL A 195 44.49 14.98 -24.63
C VAL A 195 45.92 14.76 -24.12
N VAL A 196 46.13 13.93 -23.08
CA VAL A 196 47.46 13.60 -22.56
C VAL A 196 48.31 12.93 -23.65
N ILE A 197 47.75 11.97 -24.41
CA ILE A 197 48.45 11.31 -25.50
C ILE A 197 48.89 12.32 -26.58
N VAL A 198 47.99 13.19 -26.99
CA VAL A 198 48.25 14.21 -28.00
C VAL A 198 49.36 15.19 -27.52
N LEU A 199 49.25 15.66 -26.28
CA LEU A 199 50.27 16.52 -25.69
C LEU A 199 51.63 15.82 -25.63
N PHE A 200 51.68 14.57 -25.24
CA PHE A 200 52.92 13.78 -25.21
C PHE A 200 53.55 13.65 -26.59
N LEU A 201 52.76 13.39 -27.63
CA LEU A 201 53.22 13.27 -29.02
C LEU A 201 53.76 14.61 -29.57
N PHE A 202 53.06 15.73 -29.27
CA PHE A 202 53.46 17.04 -29.79
C PHE A 202 54.66 17.66 -29.05
N LEU A 203 54.75 17.48 -27.73
CA LEU A 203 55.79 18.06 -26.93
C LEU A 203 57.06 17.19 -26.89
N ALA A 204 56.98 15.92 -27.26
CA ALA A 204 58.07 14.92 -27.26
C ALA A 204 58.94 14.92 -25.98
N ASN A 205 58.38 15.49 -24.88
CA ASN A 205 59.10 15.67 -23.63
C ASN A 205 58.17 15.55 -22.43
N VAL A 206 58.38 14.52 -21.63
CA VAL A 206 57.54 14.22 -20.45
C VAL A 206 57.50 15.37 -19.46
N ARG A 207 58.61 16.09 -19.28
CA ARG A 207 58.70 17.20 -18.33
C ARG A 207 57.79 18.38 -18.73
N THR A 208 57.73 18.70 -20.00
CA THR A 208 56.91 19.79 -20.54
C THR A 208 55.43 19.41 -20.51
N THR A 209 55.10 18.15 -20.75
CA THR A 209 53.72 17.62 -20.68
C THR A 209 53.15 17.72 -19.26
N VAL A 210 53.93 17.36 -18.24
CA VAL A 210 53.54 17.46 -16.83
C VAL A 210 53.30 18.90 -16.40
N ILE A 211 54.19 19.86 -16.87
CA ILE A 211 54.02 21.30 -16.56
C ILE A 211 52.78 21.88 -17.22
N SER A 212 52.39 21.42 -18.41
CA SER A 212 51.18 21.87 -19.13
C SER A 212 49.87 21.29 -18.59
N LEU A 213 49.94 20.25 -17.78
CA LEU A 213 48.79 19.55 -17.17
C LEU A 213 48.44 20.10 -15.78
N ILE A 214 49.33 20.84 -15.14
CA ILE A 214 49.15 21.56 -13.88
C ILE A 214 48.61 22.96 -14.15
#